data_6eabfe7f36b7d401f7ef84b774310fcf
#
_entry.id   6eabfe7f36b7d401f7ef84b774310fcf
#
_cell.length_a   1.000
_cell.length_b   1.000
_cell.length_c   1.000
_cell.angle_alpha   90.00
_cell.angle_beta   90.00
_cell.angle_gamma   90.00
#
_symmetry.space_group_name_H-M   'P 1'
#
loop_
_entity.id
_entity.type
_entity.pdbx_description
1 polymer ?
#
loop_
_entity_poly.entity_id
_entity_poly.type
_entity_poly.pdbx_seq_one_letter_code
_entity_poly.pdbx_strand_id
1 'polypeptide(L)'
;MSKNIIKNIQQWLLLMVFSLVAVTTMANAQVKLEIVKASSEAYPIALVDHATNNQSFLEIINNDLHRSGRFLPKTGLSVPEQLTSVSQADSGIWRAAGINFIVIMTPKGNMLQVDVGDTFSRTVRASRQFQYLSDEKGQRAVAHKIADFIYEAIIGVPGSFSSKVAYVSRTNRHFSLVVADADGAFPQVILESNEPILSPTWSPDGRKLAYASFEKKRNQIIVQDLYSGNRHVVISEPGINSAPTWSPDGTRLAFTLSRDGNPEIYTANIDGSNLNRLTNSPGIDTEPAWGRDGMIYFTSDRAGTPQVYKMPENGGAATRISTGGNYNANATISADGKLLAMMQRYPGQGFGIALMDLTTGKVKRLTNGGKDEAPSFSGNSHMILYSDGRGGLKIISTDGNVEQRFYGIGSDVRKPSWSPNLR
;
A
#
# COMPACT_ATOMS: atom_id res chain seq x y z
N MET A 1 -41.88 40.26 39.40
CA MET A 1 -41.03 40.28 38.17
C MET A 1 -39.66 39.62 38.32
N SER A 2 -39.18 39.17 39.47
CA SER A 2 -37.79 38.68 39.66
C SER A 2 -37.60 37.15 39.53
N LYS A 3 -38.66 36.32 39.70
CA LYS A 3 -38.52 34.86 39.66
C LYS A 3 -38.40 34.24 38.25
N ASN A 4 -38.96 34.91 37.22
CA ASN A 4 -38.91 34.43 35.85
C ASN A 4 -37.59 34.74 35.13
N ILE A 5 -36.87 35.76 35.54
CA ILE A 5 -35.57 36.16 34.99
C ILE A 5 -34.50 35.18 35.45
N ILE A 6 -34.51 34.73 36.70
CA ILE A 6 -33.53 33.77 37.25
C ILE A 6 -33.72 32.37 36.62
N LYS A 7 -34.95 31.97 36.34
CA LYS A 7 -35.22 30.67 35.69
C LYS A 7 -34.74 30.61 34.24
N ASN A 8 -34.85 31.72 33.51
CA ASN A 8 -34.33 31.83 32.15
C ASN A 8 -32.81 31.85 32.09
N ILE A 9 -32.14 32.52 33.03
CA ILE A 9 -30.67 32.54 33.11
C ILE A 9 -30.13 31.16 33.45
N GLN A 10 -30.77 30.39 34.31
CA GLN A 10 -30.37 29.00 34.60
C GLN A 10 -30.58 28.03 33.40
N GLN A 11 -31.64 28.25 32.61
CA GLN A 11 -31.82 27.46 31.38
C GLN A 11 -30.80 27.82 30.29
N TRP A 12 -30.39 29.05 30.16
CA TRP A 12 -29.36 29.49 29.23
C TRP A 12 -27.96 29.03 29.65
N LEU A 13 -27.67 29.01 30.94
CA LEU A 13 -26.43 28.45 31.47
C LEU A 13 -26.35 26.91 31.32
N LEU A 14 -27.45 26.18 31.48
CA LEU A 14 -27.52 24.74 31.20
C LEU A 14 -27.36 24.44 29.71
N LEU A 15 -27.92 25.22 28.80
CA LEU A 15 -27.72 25.07 27.36
C LEU A 15 -26.31 25.43 26.91
N MET A 16 -25.63 26.41 27.55
CA MET A 16 -24.21 26.68 27.28
C MET A 16 -23.26 25.60 27.79
N VAL A 17 -23.56 24.95 28.90
CA VAL A 17 -22.75 23.86 29.43
C VAL A 17 -22.94 22.61 28.61
N PHE A 18 -24.10 22.35 28.01
CA PHE A 18 -24.31 21.22 27.09
C PHE A 18 -23.74 21.46 25.69
N SER A 19 -23.55 22.71 25.24
CA SER A 19 -22.87 23.00 23.97
C SER A 19 -21.32 22.96 24.08
N LEU A 20 -20.77 22.98 25.29
CA LEU A 20 -19.31 22.94 25.50
C LEU A 20 -18.75 21.53 25.73
N VAL A 21 -19.58 20.50 25.77
CA VAL A 21 -19.16 19.09 25.97
C VAL A 21 -19.25 18.27 24.67
N ALA A 22 -19.66 18.88 23.57
CA ALA A 22 -19.58 18.26 22.24
C ALA A 22 -18.31 18.65 21.47
N VAL A 23 -17.19 18.92 22.17
CA VAL A 23 -15.87 18.65 21.57
C VAL A 23 -15.70 17.14 21.60
N THR A 24 -16.21 16.49 20.58
CA THR A 24 -15.83 15.12 20.26
C THR A 24 -14.32 15.10 20.21
N THR A 25 -13.70 14.53 21.25
CA THR A 25 -12.40 13.92 21.11
C THR A 25 -12.54 12.96 19.93
N MET A 26 -12.12 13.38 18.75
CA MET A 26 -11.71 12.44 17.73
C MET A 26 -10.59 11.65 18.42
N ALA A 27 -10.96 10.52 19.03
CA ALA A 27 -10.01 9.52 19.40
C ALA A 27 -9.24 9.26 18.11
N ASN A 28 -7.98 9.68 18.05
CA ASN A 28 -7.04 9.17 17.07
C ASN A 28 -7.07 7.66 17.26
N ALA A 29 -7.90 6.99 16.48
CA ALA A 29 -7.87 5.55 16.37
C ALA A 29 -6.50 5.26 15.78
N GLN A 30 -5.54 5.02 16.66
CA GLN A 30 -4.22 4.54 16.29
C GLN A 30 -4.47 3.26 15.52
N VAL A 31 -4.32 3.33 14.19
CA VAL A 31 -4.52 2.18 13.31
C VAL A 31 -3.48 1.16 13.71
N LYS A 32 -3.92 0.12 14.39
CA LYS A 32 -3.06 -0.91 14.94
C LYS A 32 -2.94 -2.02 13.90
N LEU A 33 -1.79 -2.08 13.20
CA LEU A 33 -1.46 -3.25 12.40
C LEU A 33 -1.22 -4.43 13.32
N GLU A 34 -1.98 -5.50 13.12
CA GLU A 34 -1.86 -6.74 13.87
C GLU A 34 -1.08 -7.76 13.04
N ILE A 35 0.08 -8.19 13.52
CA ILE A 35 0.87 -9.26 12.89
C ILE A 35 0.19 -10.59 13.22
N VAL A 36 -0.33 -11.25 12.19
CA VAL A 36 -1.01 -12.54 12.31
C VAL A 36 0.00 -13.69 12.24
N LYS A 37 1.09 -13.51 11.50
CA LYS A 37 2.17 -14.48 11.34
C LYS A 37 3.50 -13.73 11.24
N ALA A 38 4.51 -14.13 12.02
CA ALA A 38 5.86 -13.58 12.02
C ALA A 38 6.87 -14.56 11.39
N SER A 39 7.95 -14.02 10.80
CA SER A 39 9.06 -14.82 10.27
C SER A 39 9.94 -15.36 11.39
N SER A 40 10.38 -16.61 11.29
CA SER A 40 11.38 -17.21 12.18
C SER A 40 12.82 -16.82 11.83
N GLU A 41 13.05 -16.16 10.69
CA GLU A 41 14.38 -15.79 10.16
C GLU A 41 14.66 -14.28 10.24
N ALA A 42 13.96 -13.56 11.11
CA ALA A 42 14.14 -12.12 11.25
C ALA A 42 15.45 -11.78 11.99
N TYR A 43 16.15 -10.75 11.49
CA TYR A 43 17.41 -10.26 12.09
C TYR A 43 17.14 -9.47 13.37
N PRO A 44 17.71 -9.86 14.52
CA PRO A 44 17.72 -9.00 15.70
C PRO A 44 18.54 -7.72 15.42
N ILE A 45 17.92 -6.57 15.69
CA ILE A 45 18.49 -5.24 15.46
C ILE A 45 18.25 -4.35 16.68
N ALA A 46 19.27 -3.65 17.17
CA ALA A 46 19.13 -2.70 18.24
C ALA A 46 18.90 -1.28 17.70
N LEU A 47 17.98 -0.56 18.33
CA LEU A 47 17.69 0.84 18.05
C LEU A 47 18.07 1.69 19.26
N VAL A 48 19.06 2.56 19.11
CA VAL A 48 19.56 3.48 20.11
C VAL A 48 19.30 4.91 19.67
N ASP A 49 18.51 5.64 20.44
CA ASP A 49 18.13 7.02 20.14
C ASP A 49 18.70 7.98 21.21
N HIS A 50 19.68 8.78 20.82
CA HIS A 50 20.25 9.85 21.63
C HIS A 50 19.78 11.24 21.18
N ALA A 51 18.91 11.30 20.14
CA ALA A 51 18.62 12.54 19.46
C ALA A 51 17.23 13.09 19.76
N THR A 52 16.20 12.24 19.77
CA THR A 52 14.83 12.75 19.76
C THR A 52 14.20 12.81 21.14
N ASN A 53 14.61 11.94 22.06
CA ASN A 53 13.94 11.72 23.35
C ASN A 53 12.40 11.56 23.18
N ASN A 54 11.98 11.02 22.02
CA ASN A 54 10.59 10.88 21.61
C ASN A 54 10.24 9.40 21.41
N GLN A 55 9.64 8.82 22.43
CA GLN A 55 9.24 7.41 22.44
C GLN A 55 8.33 7.05 21.25
N SER A 56 7.37 7.91 20.90
CA SER A 56 6.45 7.66 19.79
C SER A 56 7.18 7.64 18.44
N PHE A 57 8.21 8.46 18.27
CA PHE A 57 9.04 8.46 17.06
C PHE A 57 9.79 7.13 16.90
N LEU A 58 10.42 6.68 17.97
CA LEU A 58 11.15 5.41 17.98
C LEU A 58 10.22 4.20 17.78
N GLU A 59 9.00 4.26 18.34
CA GLU A 59 7.98 3.22 18.15
C GLU A 59 7.54 3.08 16.70
N ILE A 60 7.45 4.16 15.93
CA ILE A 60 7.13 4.09 14.50
C ILE A 60 8.21 3.30 13.77
N ILE A 61 9.50 3.63 13.98
CA ILE A 61 10.62 2.92 13.35
C ILE A 61 10.61 1.44 13.77
N ASN A 62 10.43 1.18 15.06
CA ASN A 62 10.34 -0.18 15.61
C ASN A 62 9.22 -0.99 14.93
N ASN A 63 8.04 -0.41 14.84
CA ASN A 63 6.87 -1.06 14.26
C ASN A 63 7.05 -1.31 12.75
N ASP A 64 7.62 -0.36 12.01
CA ASP A 64 7.92 -0.50 10.59
C ASP A 64 8.87 -1.68 10.34
N LEU A 65 9.98 -1.71 11.05
CA LEU A 65 10.97 -2.79 10.91
C LEU A 65 10.36 -4.14 11.31
N HIS A 66 9.63 -4.20 12.42
CA HIS A 66 8.99 -5.43 12.89
C HIS A 66 7.93 -5.95 11.90
N ARG A 67 7.07 -5.08 11.37
CA ARG A 67 6.03 -5.48 10.40
C ARG A 67 6.57 -5.96 9.07
N SER A 68 7.82 -5.62 8.72
CA SER A 68 8.47 -6.17 7.52
C SER A 68 8.72 -7.68 7.63
N GLY A 69 8.72 -8.21 8.85
CA GLY A 69 9.10 -9.58 9.15
C GLY A 69 10.57 -9.91 8.92
N ARG A 70 11.37 -8.90 8.56
CA ARG A 70 12.82 -9.06 8.34
C ARG A 70 13.64 -8.73 9.58
N PHE A 71 13.03 -8.04 10.57
CA PHE A 71 13.73 -7.59 11.77
C PHE A 71 12.98 -7.94 13.05
N LEU A 72 13.75 -8.15 14.12
CA LEU A 72 13.32 -8.21 15.51
C LEU A 72 13.96 -7.05 16.26
N PRO A 73 13.34 -5.85 16.24
CA PRO A 73 13.93 -4.68 16.88
C PRO A 73 13.99 -4.82 18.41
N LYS A 74 15.08 -4.30 18.99
CA LYS A 74 15.33 -4.21 20.43
C LYS A 74 15.55 -2.74 20.78
N THR A 75 14.89 -2.25 21.82
CA THR A 75 14.94 -0.87 22.29
C THR A 75 15.13 -0.80 23.80
N GLY A 76 15.59 0.32 24.33
CA GLY A 76 15.71 0.60 25.75
C GLY A 76 16.53 -0.45 26.49
N LEU A 77 15.99 -1.04 27.56
CA LEU A 77 16.67 -2.02 28.41
C LEU A 77 16.98 -3.35 27.73
N SER A 78 16.38 -3.64 26.57
CA SER A 78 16.68 -4.84 25.80
C SER A 78 17.91 -4.70 24.89
N VAL A 79 18.52 -3.50 24.84
CA VAL A 79 19.77 -3.23 24.14
C VAL A 79 20.93 -3.41 25.12
N PRO A 80 21.94 -4.22 24.78
CA PRO A 80 23.04 -4.55 25.72
C PRO A 80 23.84 -3.33 26.18
N GLU A 81 24.08 -2.38 25.29
CA GLU A 81 24.90 -1.18 25.52
C GLU A 81 24.27 0.04 24.82
N GLN A 82 24.21 1.17 25.51
CA GLN A 82 23.72 2.44 24.96
C GLN A 82 24.89 3.20 24.27
N LEU A 83 25.30 2.71 23.11
CA LEU A 83 26.46 3.21 22.39
C LEU A 83 26.17 4.52 21.66
N THR A 84 27.17 5.42 21.60
CA THR A 84 27.16 6.64 20.77
C THR A 84 27.89 6.47 19.43
N SER A 85 28.60 5.36 19.25
CA SER A 85 29.31 5.00 18.01
C SER A 85 29.39 3.48 17.86
N VAL A 86 29.23 3.00 16.63
CA VAL A 86 29.32 1.56 16.29
C VAL A 86 30.68 0.96 16.68
N SER A 87 31.77 1.73 16.59
CA SER A 87 33.12 1.27 16.93
C SER A 87 33.33 0.94 18.41
N GLN A 88 32.44 1.41 19.29
CA GLN A 88 32.48 1.15 20.73
C GLN A 88 31.89 -0.21 21.11
N ALA A 89 31.19 -0.90 20.19
CA ALA A 89 30.53 -2.15 20.48
C ALA A 89 31.52 -3.22 20.98
N ASP A 90 31.20 -3.84 22.12
CA ASP A 90 31.90 -5.06 22.56
C ASP A 90 31.30 -6.26 21.80
N SER A 91 32.04 -6.76 20.81
CA SER A 91 31.56 -7.85 19.96
C SER A 91 31.23 -9.15 20.72
N GLY A 92 31.81 -9.36 21.91
CA GLY A 92 31.47 -10.49 22.78
C GLY A 92 30.09 -10.33 23.41
N ILE A 93 29.78 -9.15 23.95
CA ILE A 93 28.47 -8.81 24.54
C ILE A 93 27.37 -8.90 23.49
N TRP A 94 27.58 -8.28 22.31
CA TRP A 94 26.58 -8.27 21.24
C TRP A 94 26.33 -9.65 20.64
N ARG A 95 27.40 -10.45 20.50
CA ARG A 95 27.28 -11.85 20.05
C ARG A 95 26.50 -12.69 21.05
N ALA A 96 26.77 -12.54 22.35
CA ALA A 96 26.03 -13.24 23.39
C ALA A 96 24.53 -12.87 23.41
N ALA A 97 24.19 -11.62 23.06
CA ALA A 97 22.82 -11.15 22.91
C ALA A 97 22.17 -11.58 21.58
N GLY A 98 22.93 -12.13 20.64
CA GLY A 98 22.46 -12.54 19.30
C GLY A 98 22.05 -11.35 18.42
N ILE A 99 22.55 -10.14 18.65
CA ILE A 99 22.17 -8.92 17.93
C ILE A 99 23.28 -8.57 16.93
N ASN A 100 22.98 -8.68 15.64
CA ASN A 100 23.94 -8.50 14.56
C ASN A 100 24.07 -7.04 14.12
N PHE A 101 22.99 -6.27 14.23
CA PHE A 101 22.92 -4.90 13.70
C PHE A 101 22.52 -3.92 14.79
N ILE A 102 23.07 -2.71 14.71
CA ILE A 102 22.73 -1.58 15.56
C ILE A 102 22.43 -0.36 14.71
N VAL A 103 21.41 0.40 15.11
CA VAL A 103 21.10 1.72 14.59
C VAL A 103 21.33 2.72 15.71
N ILE A 104 22.18 3.71 15.45
CA ILE A 104 22.45 4.79 16.40
C ILE A 104 21.95 6.09 15.77
N MET A 105 21.06 6.77 16.49
CA MET A 105 20.53 8.07 16.11
C MET A 105 21.10 9.14 17.05
N THR A 106 21.83 10.09 16.49
CA THR A 106 22.46 11.19 17.26
C THR A 106 22.05 12.55 16.71
N PRO A 107 21.95 13.59 17.57
CA PRO A 107 21.63 14.93 17.10
C PRO A 107 22.83 15.54 16.36
N LYS A 108 22.56 16.25 15.24
CA LYS A 108 23.55 16.98 14.48
C LYS A 108 22.97 18.32 14.01
N GLY A 109 23.00 19.33 14.88
CA GLY A 109 22.28 20.58 14.65
C GLY A 109 20.77 20.36 14.62
N ASN A 110 20.12 20.74 13.51
CA ASN A 110 18.70 20.50 13.27
C ASN A 110 18.41 19.19 12.50
N MET A 111 19.44 18.34 12.35
CA MET A 111 19.35 17.06 11.66
C MET A 111 19.50 15.92 12.66
N LEU A 112 19.00 14.74 12.26
CA LEU A 112 19.29 13.45 12.88
C LEU A 112 20.36 12.76 12.05
N GLN A 113 21.50 12.44 12.66
CA GLN A 113 22.47 11.51 12.09
C GLN A 113 21.99 10.10 12.42
N VAL A 114 21.86 9.24 11.42
CA VAL A 114 21.46 7.83 11.57
C VAL A 114 22.58 6.96 11.00
N ASP A 115 23.21 6.19 11.87
CA ASP A 115 24.26 5.23 11.53
C ASP A 115 23.74 3.81 11.71
N VAL A 116 23.79 3.01 10.64
CA VAL A 116 23.48 1.58 10.66
C VAL A 116 24.79 0.82 10.67
N GLY A 117 25.01 0.02 11.71
CA GLY A 117 26.29 -0.68 11.92
C GLY A 117 26.13 -2.19 12.12
N ASP A 118 27.25 -2.87 11.90
CA ASP A 118 27.44 -4.27 12.21
C ASP A 118 28.21 -4.39 13.53
N THR A 119 27.62 -5.07 14.50
CA THR A 119 28.17 -5.16 15.86
C THR A 119 29.39 -6.09 15.96
N PHE A 120 29.55 -7.02 15.01
CA PHE A 120 30.67 -7.96 15.02
C PHE A 120 31.92 -7.38 14.34
N SER A 121 31.74 -6.79 13.17
CA SER A 121 32.85 -6.09 12.48
C SER A 121 33.11 -4.72 13.10
N ARG A 122 32.20 -4.17 13.90
CA ARG A 122 32.28 -2.84 14.54
C ARG A 122 32.41 -1.70 13.51
N THR A 123 31.77 -1.90 12.34
CA THR A 123 31.84 -0.95 11.22
C THR A 123 30.47 -0.38 10.90
N VAL A 124 30.46 0.88 10.47
CA VAL A 124 29.25 1.52 9.92
C VAL A 124 29.04 1.02 8.50
N ARG A 125 27.88 0.41 8.24
CA ARG A 125 27.45 -0.06 6.91
C ARG A 125 26.87 1.07 6.05
N ALA A 126 26.08 1.94 6.68
CA ALA A 126 25.43 3.08 6.03
C ALA A 126 25.23 4.21 7.04
N SER A 127 25.28 5.44 6.55
CA SER A 127 25.17 6.65 7.35
C SER A 127 24.41 7.70 6.55
N ARG A 128 23.39 8.32 7.16
CA ARG A 128 22.56 9.35 6.49
C ARG A 128 22.03 10.36 7.51
N GLN A 129 21.85 11.60 7.05
CA GLN A 129 21.22 12.65 7.84
C GLN A 129 19.76 12.84 7.39
N PHE A 130 18.88 13.05 8.37
CA PHE A 130 17.47 13.34 8.15
C PHE A 130 17.10 14.64 8.85
N GLN A 131 16.30 15.46 8.20
CA GLN A 131 15.76 16.64 8.85
C GLN A 131 14.71 16.24 9.87
N TYR A 132 14.94 16.62 11.15
CA TYR A 132 13.93 16.40 12.18
C TYR A 132 12.89 17.51 12.14
N LEU A 133 11.62 17.13 12.00
CA LEU A 133 10.48 18.04 11.95
C LEU A 133 9.77 18.05 13.30
N SER A 134 9.21 19.20 13.70
CA SER A 134 8.60 19.35 15.02
C SER A 134 7.13 18.93 15.09
N ASP A 135 6.43 18.90 13.95
CA ASP A 135 5.04 18.49 13.88
C ASP A 135 4.89 16.95 13.77
N GLU A 136 3.80 16.42 14.29
CA GLU A 136 3.57 14.98 14.36
C GLU A 136 3.61 14.29 12.99
N LYS A 137 2.98 14.90 11.98
CA LYS A 137 2.96 14.35 10.62
C LYS A 137 4.35 14.32 10.00
N GLY A 138 5.14 15.38 10.21
CA GLY A 138 6.51 15.46 9.74
C GLY A 138 7.43 14.47 10.45
N GLN A 139 7.33 14.36 11.78
CA GLN A 139 8.07 13.37 12.57
C GLN A 139 7.79 11.95 12.08
N ARG A 140 6.52 11.62 11.87
CA ARG A 140 6.13 10.31 11.35
C ARG A 140 6.70 10.04 9.95
N ALA A 141 6.62 11.02 9.05
CA ALA A 141 7.20 10.88 7.71
C ALA A 141 8.71 10.65 7.74
N VAL A 142 9.43 11.31 8.67
CA VAL A 142 10.86 11.11 8.88
C VAL A 142 11.15 9.73 9.47
N ALA A 143 10.36 9.26 10.44
CA ALA A 143 10.50 7.93 11.03
C ALA A 143 10.38 6.82 9.97
N HIS A 144 9.37 6.89 9.09
CA HIS A 144 9.22 5.95 7.98
C HIS A 144 10.40 5.97 7.01
N LYS A 145 10.94 7.16 6.68
CA LYS A 145 12.13 7.29 5.82
C LYS A 145 13.38 6.70 6.48
N ILE A 146 13.51 6.83 7.79
CA ILE A 146 14.60 6.20 8.55
C ILE A 146 14.44 4.68 8.52
N ALA A 147 13.23 4.16 8.71
CA ALA A 147 12.97 2.73 8.59
C ALA A 147 13.28 2.21 7.17
N ASP A 148 12.90 2.94 6.11
CA ASP A 148 13.27 2.62 4.73
C ASP A 148 14.78 2.56 4.52
N PHE A 149 15.52 3.54 5.07
CA PHE A 149 16.98 3.59 5.01
C PHE A 149 17.64 2.42 5.75
N ILE A 150 17.15 2.09 6.97
CA ILE A 150 17.65 0.94 7.72
C ILE A 150 17.41 -0.36 6.95
N TYR A 151 16.21 -0.50 6.37
CA TYR A 151 15.87 -1.65 5.56
C TYR A 151 16.81 -1.80 4.35
N GLU A 152 17.05 -0.71 3.62
CA GLU A 152 17.96 -0.68 2.48
C GLU A 152 19.40 -1.02 2.87
N ALA A 153 19.91 -0.46 3.97
CA ALA A 153 21.27 -0.68 4.45
C ALA A 153 21.57 -2.17 4.77
N ILE A 154 20.55 -2.92 5.18
CA ILE A 154 20.74 -4.30 5.64
C ILE A 154 20.24 -5.31 4.59
N ILE A 155 19.11 -5.05 3.94
CA ILE A 155 18.49 -5.98 2.98
C ILE A 155 18.96 -5.72 1.54
N GLY A 156 19.47 -4.51 1.24
CA GLY A 156 20.01 -4.15 -0.08
C GLY A 156 18.98 -3.63 -1.09
N VAL A 157 17.71 -3.48 -0.67
CA VAL A 157 16.64 -2.84 -1.46
C VAL A 157 15.91 -1.82 -0.59
N PRO A 158 15.39 -0.71 -1.16
CA PRO A 158 14.66 0.30 -0.39
C PRO A 158 13.49 -0.30 0.39
N GLY A 159 13.19 0.23 1.57
CA GLY A 159 11.94 -0.06 2.27
C GLY A 159 10.73 0.50 1.51
N SER A 160 9.53 0.25 2.01
CA SER A 160 8.28 0.82 1.49
C SER A 160 7.40 1.38 2.61
N PHE A 161 8.02 1.78 3.73
CA PHE A 161 7.29 2.27 4.90
C PHE A 161 6.80 3.70 4.70
N SER A 162 7.53 4.54 3.98
CA SER A 162 7.15 5.92 3.62
C SER A 162 6.15 6.00 2.46
N SER A 163 5.75 4.86 1.88
CA SER A 163 4.75 4.81 0.80
C SER A 163 3.32 5.02 1.31
N LYS A 164 2.36 5.10 0.39
CA LYS A 164 0.93 5.29 0.67
C LYS A 164 0.13 4.11 0.15
N VAL A 165 -1.08 3.98 0.66
CA VAL A 165 -2.08 3.06 0.12
C VAL A 165 -3.34 3.83 -0.24
N ALA A 166 -3.96 3.47 -1.36
CA ALA A 166 -5.29 3.93 -1.74
C ALA A 166 -6.26 2.75 -1.65
N TYR A 167 -7.47 3.00 -1.20
CA TYR A 167 -8.52 1.98 -1.14
C TYR A 167 -9.90 2.62 -1.22
N VAL A 168 -10.91 1.83 -1.57
CA VAL A 168 -12.29 2.24 -1.53
C VAL A 168 -12.94 1.73 -0.26
N SER A 169 -13.52 2.62 0.52
CA SER A 169 -14.34 2.31 1.68
C SER A 169 -15.81 2.49 1.32
N ARG A 170 -16.65 1.58 1.78
CA ARG A 170 -18.10 1.64 1.60
C ARG A 170 -18.80 1.60 2.96
N THR A 171 -19.69 2.55 3.19
CA THR A 171 -20.59 2.55 4.34
C THR A 171 -22.02 2.74 3.81
N ASN A 172 -22.85 1.71 3.89
CA ASN A 172 -24.17 1.69 3.27
C ASN A 172 -24.11 1.88 1.75
N ARG A 173 -24.63 3.03 1.26
CA ARG A 173 -24.58 3.45 -0.16
C ARG A 173 -23.56 4.54 -0.44
N HIS A 174 -22.72 4.83 0.53
CA HIS A 174 -21.71 5.88 0.42
C HIS A 174 -20.34 5.28 0.20
N PHE A 175 -19.65 5.72 -0.84
CA PHE A 175 -18.31 5.29 -1.23
C PHE A 175 -17.32 6.41 -0.99
N SER A 176 -16.17 6.08 -0.41
CA SER A 176 -15.08 7.01 -0.18
C SER A 176 -13.80 6.44 -0.77
N LEU A 177 -13.13 7.21 -1.61
CA LEU A 177 -11.76 6.91 -2.04
C LEU A 177 -10.82 7.51 -1.00
N VAL A 178 -10.03 6.66 -0.37
CA VAL A 178 -9.18 7.00 0.77
C VAL A 178 -7.72 6.80 0.42
N VAL A 179 -6.86 7.71 0.86
CA VAL A 179 -5.40 7.57 0.84
C VAL A 179 -4.89 7.62 2.27
N ALA A 180 -4.04 6.67 2.65
CA ALA A 180 -3.45 6.58 3.98
C ALA A 180 -1.95 6.26 3.89
N ASP A 181 -1.23 6.35 5.00
CA ASP A 181 0.12 5.81 5.12
C ASP A 181 0.11 4.30 4.93
N ALA A 182 1.24 3.71 4.55
CA ALA A 182 1.35 2.27 4.30
C ALA A 182 1.02 1.40 5.54
N ASP A 183 1.01 1.98 6.72
CA ASP A 183 0.58 1.35 7.97
C ASP A 183 -0.88 1.69 8.36
N GLY A 184 -1.59 2.42 7.50
CA GLY A 184 -2.99 2.80 7.68
C GLY A 184 -3.22 4.10 8.46
N ALA A 185 -2.16 4.76 8.95
CA ALA A 185 -2.31 6.03 9.65
C ALA A 185 -2.67 7.19 8.70
N PHE A 186 -3.17 8.28 9.29
CA PHE A 186 -3.57 9.52 8.59
C PHE A 186 -4.45 9.28 7.34
N PRO A 187 -5.51 8.47 7.44
CA PRO A 187 -6.40 8.26 6.31
C PRO A 187 -7.07 9.59 5.91
N GLN A 188 -7.00 9.90 4.63
CA GLN A 188 -7.61 11.08 4.02
C GLN A 188 -8.63 10.65 2.98
N VAL A 189 -9.86 11.08 3.12
CA VAL A 189 -10.89 10.92 2.10
C VAL A 189 -10.62 11.94 1.01
N ILE A 190 -10.30 11.47 -0.20
CA ILE A 190 -9.99 12.34 -1.35
C ILE A 190 -11.16 12.48 -2.32
N LEU A 191 -12.15 11.59 -2.19
CA LEU A 191 -13.40 11.63 -2.95
C LEU A 191 -14.50 10.92 -2.18
N GLU A 192 -15.68 11.52 -2.15
CA GLU A 192 -16.92 10.91 -1.64
C GLU A 192 -17.97 10.85 -2.76
N SER A 193 -18.73 9.76 -2.81
CA SER A 193 -19.77 9.54 -3.82
C SER A 193 -20.87 8.62 -3.28
N ASN A 194 -22.11 8.86 -3.72
CA ASN A 194 -23.22 7.92 -3.52
C ASN A 194 -23.23 6.82 -4.59
N GLU A 195 -22.36 6.93 -5.57
CA GLU A 195 -22.22 5.97 -6.66
C GLU A 195 -20.85 5.28 -6.55
N PRO A 196 -20.70 4.06 -7.11
CA PRO A 196 -19.48 3.28 -6.99
C PRO A 196 -18.22 4.01 -7.48
N ILE A 197 -17.13 3.81 -6.74
CA ILE A 197 -15.76 4.13 -7.14
C ILE A 197 -15.02 2.78 -7.18
N LEU A 198 -14.31 2.49 -8.27
CA LEU A 198 -13.68 1.19 -8.49
C LEU A 198 -12.23 1.31 -8.96
N SER A 199 -11.43 0.30 -8.60
CA SER A 199 -10.10 0.04 -9.15
C SER A 199 -9.16 1.25 -9.15
N PRO A 200 -8.93 1.91 -7.99
CA PRO A 200 -7.93 2.96 -7.91
C PRO A 200 -6.53 2.39 -8.21
N THR A 201 -5.72 3.15 -8.93
CA THR A 201 -4.33 2.79 -9.25
C THR A 201 -3.44 4.03 -9.25
N TRP A 202 -2.24 3.89 -8.67
CA TRP A 202 -1.25 4.97 -8.56
C TRP A 202 -0.50 5.19 -9.86
N SER A 203 -0.24 6.45 -10.20
CA SER A 203 0.76 6.79 -11.22
C SER A 203 2.17 6.37 -10.76
N PRO A 204 3.09 6.07 -11.70
CA PRO A 204 4.45 5.63 -11.36
C PRO A 204 5.26 6.63 -10.51
N ASP A 205 4.91 7.91 -10.56
CA ASP A 205 5.52 8.98 -9.76
C ASP A 205 4.84 9.17 -8.39
N GLY A 206 3.74 8.42 -8.11
CA GLY A 206 2.99 8.49 -6.86
C GLY A 206 2.20 9.78 -6.64
N ARG A 207 2.02 10.62 -7.69
CA ARG A 207 1.36 11.94 -7.57
C ARG A 207 -0.12 11.91 -7.94
N LYS A 208 -0.55 10.92 -8.72
CA LYS A 208 -1.91 10.83 -9.26
C LYS A 208 -2.52 9.47 -8.97
N LEU A 209 -3.86 9.45 -8.94
CA LEU A 209 -4.66 8.22 -8.98
C LEU A 209 -5.51 8.22 -10.24
N ALA A 210 -5.57 7.06 -10.91
CA ALA A 210 -6.61 6.76 -11.88
C ALA A 210 -7.62 5.81 -11.24
N TYR A 211 -8.90 5.98 -11.55
CA TYR A 211 -9.98 5.13 -11.03
C TYR A 211 -11.21 5.20 -11.93
N ALA A 212 -12.10 4.21 -11.83
CA ALA A 212 -13.40 4.25 -12.44
C ALA A 212 -14.43 4.87 -11.48
N SER A 213 -15.24 5.83 -11.96
CA SER A 213 -16.26 6.52 -11.18
C SER A 213 -17.62 6.46 -11.87
N PHE A 214 -18.67 6.21 -11.07
CA PHE A 214 -20.06 6.20 -11.52
C PHE A 214 -20.82 7.47 -11.09
N GLU A 215 -20.15 8.54 -10.65
CA GLU A 215 -20.76 9.81 -10.23
C GLU A 215 -21.66 10.46 -11.30
N LYS A 216 -21.43 10.13 -12.55
CA LYS A 216 -22.30 10.52 -13.68
C LYS A 216 -23.17 9.34 -14.09
N LYS A 217 -24.17 9.57 -14.92
CA LYS A 217 -25.04 8.49 -15.46
C LYS A 217 -24.27 7.38 -16.21
N ARG A 218 -23.07 7.69 -16.67
CA ARG A 218 -22.15 6.78 -17.35
C ARG A 218 -20.88 6.66 -16.51
N ASN A 219 -20.35 5.46 -16.37
CA ASN A 219 -19.07 5.29 -15.70
C ASN A 219 -17.94 5.86 -16.56
N GLN A 220 -16.95 6.41 -15.90
CA GLN A 220 -15.85 7.14 -16.50
C GLN A 220 -14.53 6.72 -15.84
N ILE A 221 -13.45 6.76 -16.62
CA ILE A 221 -12.09 6.68 -16.07
C ILE A 221 -11.61 8.10 -15.82
N ILE A 222 -11.24 8.38 -14.60
CA ILE A 222 -10.82 9.68 -14.09
C ILE A 222 -9.38 9.59 -13.62
N VAL A 223 -8.60 10.65 -13.91
CA VAL A 223 -7.29 10.88 -13.27
C VAL A 223 -7.41 12.07 -12.33
N GLN A 224 -6.94 11.89 -11.10
CA GLN A 224 -6.92 12.91 -10.06
C GLN A 224 -5.49 13.17 -9.59
N ASP A 225 -5.07 14.42 -9.60
CA ASP A 225 -3.82 14.87 -8.99
C ASP A 225 -4.03 15.06 -7.50
N LEU A 226 -3.20 14.42 -6.67
CA LEU A 226 -3.38 14.38 -5.21
C LEU A 226 -2.89 15.65 -4.50
N TYR A 227 -2.08 16.47 -5.15
CA TYR A 227 -1.57 17.71 -4.57
C TYR A 227 -2.49 18.89 -4.86
N SER A 228 -2.94 19.00 -6.12
CA SER A 228 -3.86 20.08 -6.52
C SER A 228 -5.34 19.75 -6.30
N GLY A 229 -5.67 18.45 -6.15
CA GLY A 229 -7.05 17.96 -6.12
C GLY A 229 -7.75 17.98 -7.50
N ASN A 230 -7.08 18.42 -8.56
CA ASN A 230 -7.67 18.52 -9.89
C ASN A 230 -8.01 17.14 -10.44
N ARG A 231 -9.20 17.04 -11.06
CA ARG A 231 -9.74 15.83 -11.66
C ARG A 231 -10.06 16.10 -13.13
N HIS A 232 -9.72 15.14 -14.00
CA HIS A 232 -10.18 15.17 -15.38
C HIS A 232 -10.63 13.79 -15.85
N VAL A 233 -11.58 13.77 -16.76
CA VAL A 233 -12.08 12.55 -17.37
C VAL A 233 -11.14 12.18 -18.51
N VAL A 234 -10.56 10.98 -18.46
CA VAL A 234 -9.72 10.43 -19.53
C VAL A 234 -10.60 9.72 -20.56
N ILE A 235 -11.54 8.89 -20.08
CA ILE A 235 -12.41 8.06 -20.92
C ILE A 235 -13.85 8.12 -20.41
N SER A 236 -14.81 8.23 -21.35
CA SER A 236 -16.26 8.21 -21.08
C SER A 236 -17.01 7.60 -22.27
N GLU A 237 -16.62 6.40 -22.67
CA GLU A 237 -17.21 5.69 -23.80
C GLU A 237 -18.53 4.98 -23.42
N PRO A 238 -19.39 4.62 -24.38
CA PRO A 238 -20.56 3.77 -24.12
C PRO A 238 -20.16 2.43 -23.51
N GLY A 239 -21.01 1.89 -22.62
CA GLY A 239 -20.77 0.61 -21.94
C GLY A 239 -19.82 0.72 -20.76
N ILE A 240 -19.03 -0.32 -20.52
CA ILE A 240 -18.09 -0.44 -19.38
C ILE A 240 -16.84 0.39 -19.68
N ASN A 241 -16.41 1.20 -18.70
CA ASN A 241 -15.13 1.89 -18.63
C ASN A 241 -14.52 1.57 -17.25
N SER A 242 -13.59 0.63 -17.17
CA SER A 242 -13.14 0.12 -15.85
C SER A 242 -11.68 -0.33 -15.83
N ALA A 243 -11.21 -0.66 -14.63
CA ALA A 243 -9.91 -1.27 -14.34
C ALA A 243 -8.72 -0.53 -15.03
N PRO A 244 -8.54 0.78 -14.79
CA PRO A 244 -7.39 1.49 -15.34
C PRO A 244 -6.09 0.98 -14.71
N THR A 245 -5.02 0.98 -15.51
CA THR A 245 -3.63 0.79 -15.07
C THR A 245 -2.72 1.73 -15.84
N TRP A 246 -1.66 2.20 -15.20
CA TRP A 246 -0.70 3.14 -15.79
C TRP A 246 0.37 2.41 -16.60
N SER A 247 0.80 3.03 -17.71
CA SER A 247 2.06 2.66 -18.33
C SER A 247 3.24 2.98 -17.41
N PRO A 248 4.36 2.24 -17.48
CA PRO A 248 5.52 2.45 -16.63
C PRO A 248 6.13 3.85 -16.68
N ASP A 249 5.94 4.57 -17.79
CA ASP A 249 6.38 5.96 -18.00
C ASP A 249 5.36 7.01 -17.51
N GLY A 250 4.14 6.56 -17.14
CA GLY A 250 3.08 7.43 -16.63
C GLY A 250 2.39 8.30 -17.69
N THR A 251 2.62 8.06 -18.98
CA THR A 251 2.06 8.87 -20.08
C THR A 251 0.75 8.33 -20.63
N ARG A 252 0.49 7.03 -20.43
CA ARG A 252 -0.67 6.31 -20.95
C ARG A 252 -1.39 5.52 -19.87
N LEU A 253 -2.65 5.17 -20.13
CA LEU A 253 -3.41 4.19 -19.37
C LEU A 253 -3.80 3.01 -20.27
N ALA A 254 -3.80 1.80 -19.72
CA ALA A 254 -4.56 0.68 -20.25
C ALA A 254 -5.80 0.46 -19.38
N PHE A 255 -6.90 0.03 -19.97
CA PHE A 255 -8.19 -0.11 -19.29
C PHE A 255 -9.12 -1.04 -20.06
N THR A 256 -10.24 -1.38 -19.45
CA THR A 256 -11.30 -2.20 -20.05
C THR A 256 -12.41 -1.31 -20.58
N LEU A 257 -12.77 -1.49 -21.89
CA LEU A 257 -13.97 -0.89 -22.50
C LEU A 257 -14.83 -1.97 -23.15
N SER A 258 -16.18 -1.74 -23.15
CA SER A 258 -17.11 -2.58 -23.90
C SER A 258 -17.85 -1.81 -25.02
N ARG A 259 -17.29 -0.68 -25.48
CA ARG A 259 -17.92 0.18 -26.48
C ARG A 259 -18.20 -0.52 -27.81
N ASP A 260 -17.37 -1.50 -28.18
CA ASP A 260 -17.45 -2.20 -29.46
C ASP A 260 -18.06 -3.62 -29.32
N GLY A 261 -18.82 -3.87 -28.22
CA GLY A 261 -19.50 -5.12 -27.93
C GLY A 261 -19.15 -5.69 -26.55
N ASN A 262 -18.31 -6.73 -26.49
CA ASN A 262 -17.81 -7.29 -25.24
C ASN A 262 -16.64 -6.48 -24.66
N PRO A 263 -16.32 -6.67 -23.35
CA PRO A 263 -15.19 -6.03 -22.72
C PRO A 263 -13.85 -6.45 -23.34
N GLU A 264 -13.04 -5.46 -23.69
CA GLU A 264 -11.74 -5.61 -24.33
C GLU A 264 -10.72 -4.65 -23.72
N ILE A 265 -9.44 -4.91 -23.92
CA ILE A 265 -8.35 -4.04 -23.46
C ILE A 265 -8.08 -2.94 -24.48
N TYR A 266 -8.05 -1.71 -23.98
CA TYR A 266 -7.71 -0.49 -24.73
C TYR A 266 -6.58 0.25 -24.06
N THR A 267 -5.91 1.11 -24.81
CA THR A 267 -4.95 2.09 -24.30
C THR A 267 -5.30 3.49 -24.78
N ALA A 268 -4.96 4.51 -24.01
CA ALA A 268 -5.01 5.91 -24.42
C ALA A 268 -3.95 6.73 -23.68
N ASN A 269 -3.65 7.90 -24.18
CA ASN A 269 -2.90 8.91 -23.44
C ASN A 269 -3.72 9.38 -22.21
N ILE A 270 -3.04 9.93 -21.20
CA ILE A 270 -3.71 10.43 -19.99
C ILE A 270 -4.66 11.61 -20.24
N ASP A 271 -4.57 12.27 -21.37
CA ASP A 271 -5.51 13.31 -21.84
C ASP A 271 -6.71 12.75 -22.63
N GLY A 272 -6.79 11.41 -22.80
CA GLY A 272 -7.84 10.71 -23.53
C GLY A 272 -7.58 10.59 -25.03
N SER A 273 -6.53 11.18 -25.58
CA SER A 273 -6.15 11.06 -26.98
C SER A 273 -5.54 9.68 -27.29
N ASN A 274 -5.41 9.35 -28.58
CA ASN A 274 -4.80 8.11 -29.07
C ASN A 274 -5.45 6.83 -28.50
N LEU A 275 -6.80 6.82 -28.42
CA LEU A 275 -7.55 5.63 -28.00
C LEU A 275 -7.33 4.50 -28.99
N ASN A 276 -6.76 3.39 -28.52
CA ASN A 276 -6.42 2.23 -29.35
C ASN A 276 -6.94 0.94 -28.69
N ARG A 277 -7.63 0.09 -29.47
CA ARG A 277 -8.08 -1.24 -29.06
C ARG A 277 -6.94 -2.23 -29.22
N LEU A 278 -6.55 -2.93 -28.15
CA LEU A 278 -5.48 -3.94 -28.19
C LEU A 278 -5.99 -5.35 -28.39
N THR A 279 -7.14 -5.69 -27.78
CA THR A 279 -7.71 -7.03 -27.91
C THR A 279 -9.00 -7.02 -28.72
N ASN A 280 -9.25 -8.15 -29.41
CA ASN A 280 -10.48 -8.43 -30.13
C ASN A 280 -10.75 -9.94 -30.04
N SER A 281 -11.48 -10.34 -29.00
CA SER A 281 -11.73 -11.71 -28.62
C SER A 281 -13.23 -11.96 -28.47
N PRO A 282 -13.75 -13.17 -28.73
CA PRO A 282 -15.14 -13.49 -28.39
C PRO A 282 -15.38 -13.57 -26.87
N GLY A 283 -14.32 -13.71 -26.08
CA GLY A 283 -14.36 -13.71 -24.60
C GLY A 283 -14.26 -12.31 -24.00
N ILE A 284 -14.36 -12.24 -22.68
CA ILE A 284 -14.18 -11.02 -21.89
C ILE A 284 -12.68 -10.84 -21.61
N ASP A 285 -12.12 -9.72 -22.04
CA ASP A 285 -10.76 -9.31 -21.71
C ASP A 285 -10.83 -8.10 -20.77
N THR A 286 -10.25 -8.23 -19.55
CA THR A 286 -10.42 -7.25 -18.48
C THR A 286 -9.20 -7.18 -17.55
N GLU A 287 -9.21 -6.20 -16.64
CA GLU A 287 -8.21 -6.06 -15.56
C GLU A 287 -6.76 -6.06 -16.08
N PRO A 288 -6.40 -5.12 -16.98
CA PRO A 288 -5.03 -5.04 -17.46
C PRO A 288 -4.05 -4.64 -16.36
N ALA A 289 -2.84 -5.18 -16.43
CA ALA A 289 -1.67 -4.75 -15.68
C ALA A 289 -0.51 -4.52 -16.64
N TRP A 290 0.12 -3.35 -16.54
CA TRP A 290 1.18 -2.96 -17.48
C TRP A 290 2.55 -3.28 -16.89
N GLY A 291 3.30 -4.19 -17.51
CA GLY A 291 4.64 -4.58 -17.11
C GLY A 291 5.72 -3.61 -17.63
N ARG A 292 6.85 -3.56 -16.96
CA ARG A 292 8.04 -2.82 -17.41
C ARG A 292 8.78 -3.50 -18.56
N ASP A 293 8.38 -4.74 -18.88
CA ASP A 293 8.90 -5.54 -19.99
C ASP A 293 8.22 -5.24 -21.34
N GLY A 294 7.37 -4.20 -21.40
CA GLY A 294 6.61 -3.83 -22.60
C GLY A 294 5.42 -4.77 -22.86
N MET A 295 4.98 -5.52 -21.87
CA MET A 295 3.84 -6.43 -21.97
C MET A 295 2.65 -5.90 -21.17
N ILE A 296 1.44 -6.17 -21.69
CA ILE A 296 0.19 -6.02 -20.94
C ILE A 296 -0.28 -7.40 -20.55
N TYR A 297 -0.48 -7.59 -19.24
CA TYR A 297 -1.05 -8.77 -18.63
C TYR A 297 -2.53 -8.51 -18.36
N PHE A 298 -3.40 -9.46 -18.60
CA PHE A 298 -4.84 -9.24 -18.45
C PHE A 298 -5.59 -10.55 -18.16
N THR A 299 -6.77 -10.43 -17.60
CA THR A 299 -7.70 -11.53 -17.40
C THR A 299 -8.50 -11.77 -18.65
N SER A 300 -8.61 -13.04 -19.11
CA SER A 300 -9.42 -13.43 -20.27
C SER A 300 -10.10 -14.76 -20.05
N ASP A 301 -11.37 -14.87 -20.43
CA ASP A 301 -12.14 -16.13 -20.42
C ASP A 301 -12.25 -16.79 -21.81
N ARG A 302 -11.47 -16.33 -22.80
CA ARG A 302 -11.44 -16.85 -24.18
C ARG A 302 -11.28 -18.35 -24.31
N ALA A 303 -10.74 -19.01 -23.29
CA ALA A 303 -10.58 -20.48 -23.21
C ALA A 303 -11.60 -21.13 -22.26
N GLY A 304 -12.72 -20.45 -21.96
CA GLY A 304 -13.85 -20.95 -21.17
C GLY A 304 -13.89 -20.43 -19.72
N THR A 305 -12.77 -20.42 -19.00
CA THR A 305 -12.70 -19.86 -17.64
C THR A 305 -11.63 -18.78 -17.57
N PRO A 306 -11.81 -17.76 -16.70
CA PRO A 306 -10.84 -16.68 -16.55
C PRO A 306 -9.43 -17.18 -16.27
N GLN A 307 -8.49 -16.70 -17.06
CA GLN A 307 -7.06 -16.99 -16.98
C GLN A 307 -6.26 -15.73 -17.25
N VAL A 308 -5.01 -15.67 -16.77
CA VAL A 308 -4.11 -14.57 -17.05
C VAL A 308 -3.38 -14.81 -18.36
N TYR A 309 -3.48 -13.82 -19.25
CA TYR A 309 -2.79 -13.76 -20.52
C TYR A 309 -1.82 -12.59 -20.53
N LYS A 310 -0.85 -12.61 -21.45
CA LYS A 310 0.01 -11.47 -21.77
C LYS A 310 0.07 -11.23 -23.27
N MET A 311 0.28 -9.98 -23.67
CA MET A 311 0.52 -9.56 -25.05
C MET A 311 1.45 -8.35 -25.08
N PRO A 312 2.11 -8.05 -26.23
CA PRO A 312 2.87 -6.82 -26.38
C PRO A 312 2.00 -5.58 -26.21
N GLU A 313 2.52 -4.50 -25.61
CA GLU A 313 1.78 -3.25 -25.36
C GLU A 313 1.32 -2.54 -26.63
N ASN A 314 1.92 -2.85 -27.77
CA ASN A 314 1.57 -2.30 -29.08
C ASN A 314 0.62 -3.22 -29.88
N GLY A 315 0.05 -4.26 -29.24
CA GLY A 315 -0.81 -5.25 -29.87
C GLY A 315 -0.06 -6.48 -30.33
N GLY A 316 -0.80 -7.50 -30.76
CA GLY A 316 -0.26 -8.78 -31.22
C GLY A 316 -0.95 -9.99 -30.59
N ALA A 317 -0.31 -11.17 -30.68
CA ALA A 317 -0.89 -12.40 -30.15
C ALA A 317 -0.88 -12.43 -28.61
N ALA A 318 -2.03 -12.77 -28.03
CA ALA A 318 -2.16 -13.00 -26.60
C ALA A 318 -1.77 -14.46 -26.25
N THR A 319 -0.92 -14.63 -25.26
CA THR A 319 -0.47 -15.93 -24.75
C THR A 319 -0.91 -16.13 -23.32
N ARG A 320 -1.56 -17.27 -23.03
CA ARG A 320 -1.88 -17.62 -21.64
C ARG A 320 -0.61 -17.91 -20.87
N ILE A 321 -0.48 -17.32 -19.66
CA ILE A 321 0.66 -17.56 -18.79
C ILE A 321 0.27 -18.25 -17.48
N SER A 322 -0.98 -18.08 -17.00
CA SER A 322 -1.42 -18.69 -15.75
C SER A 322 -1.47 -20.21 -15.88
N THR A 323 -0.93 -20.87 -14.86
CA THR A 323 -0.91 -22.33 -14.68
C THR A 323 -1.53 -22.69 -13.33
N GLY A 324 -2.08 -23.90 -13.23
CA GLY A 324 -2.79 -24.34 -12.02
C GLY A 324 -4.09 -23.57 -11.78
N GLY A 325 -4.96 -24.14 -10.94
CA GLY A 325 -6.28 -23.60 -10.68
C GLY A 325 -7.21 -23.63 -11.89
N ASN A 326 -8.51 -23.46 -11.64
CA ASN A 326 -9.54 -23.34 -12.69
C ASN A 326 -10.01 -21.90 -12.90
N TYR A 327 -9.46 -20.94 -12.15
CA TYR A 327 -9.76 -19.52 -12.25
C TYR A 327 -8.53 -18.72 -11.82
N ASN A 328 -8.01 -17.87 -12.68
CA ASN A 328 -6.89 -16.97 -12.43
C ASN A 328 -7.21 -15.61 -13.02
N ALA A 329 -7.22 -14.56 -12.19
CA ALA A 329 -7.67 -13.23 -12.58
C ALA A 329 -7.00 -12.13 -11.74
N ASN A 330 -7.25 -10.88 -12.11
CA ASN A 330 -6.86 -9.69 -11.38
C ASN A 330 -5.35 -9.68 -11.07
N ALA A 331 -4.56 -9.81 -12.14
CA ALA A 331 -3.10 -9.86 -12.05
C ALA A 331 -2.51 -8.47 -11.77
N THR A 332 -1.44 -8.43 -11.00
CA THR A 332 -0.57 -7.25 -10.83
C THR A 332 0.89 -7.65 -10.93
N ILE A 333 1.74 -6.74 -11.38
CA ILE A 333 3.17 -6.97 -11.58
C ILE A 333 3.97 -6.27 -10.50
N SER A 334 4.99 -6.94 -9.96
CA SER A 334 5.92 -6.33 -9.00
C SER A 334 6.73 -5.20 -9.63
N ALA A 335 7.17 -4.24 -8.82
CA ALA A 335 7.88 -3.06 -9.28
C ALA A 335 9.22 -3.40 -9.99
N ASP A 336 9.84 -4.54 -9.64
CA ASP A 336 11.05 -5.06 -10.27
C ASP A 336 10.77 -5.90 -11.53
N GLY A 337 9.49 -6.15 -11.85
CA GLY A 337 9.06 -6.92 -13.03
C GLY A 337 9.29 -8.42 -12.96
N LYS A 338 9.67 -8.97 -11.79
CA LYS A 338 10.01 -10.40 -11.66
C LYS A 338 8.85 -11.28 -11.21
N LEU A 339 7.86 -10.69 -10.52
CA LEU A 339 6.76 -11.40 -9.90
C LEU A 339 5.42 -10.91 -10.45
N LEU A 340 4.48 -11.83 -10.54
CA LEU A 340 3.06 -11.55 -10.82
C LEU A 340 2.23 -12.12 -9.67
N ALA A 341 1.43 -11.29 -9.02
CA ALA A 341 0.42 -11.72 -8.07
C ALA A 341 -0.95 -11.76 -8.75
N MET A 342 -1.76 -12.76 -8.43
CA MET A 342 -3.08 -12.96 -9.02
C MET A 342 -4.05 -13.57 -8.01
N MET A 343 -5.33 -13.34 -8.20
CA MET A 343 -6.40 -14.09 -7.56
C MET A 343 -6.51 -15.47 -8.23
N GLN A 344 -6.47 -16.54 -7.44
CA GLN A 344 -6.51 -17.91 -7.93
C GLN A 344 -7.52 -18.76 -7.15
N ARG A 345 -8.22 -19.65 -7.86
CA ARG A 345 -9.10 -20.66 -7.25
C ARG A 345 -8.79 -22.05 -7.80
N TYR A 346 -8.74 -23.02 -6.90
CA TYR A 346 -8.74 -24.45 -7.23
C TYR A 346 -10.14 -25.05 -7.01
N PRO A 347 -10.49 -26.13 -7.72
CA PRO A 347 -11.74 -26.87 -7.46
C PRO A 347 -11.86 -27.25 -5.97
N GLY A 348 -13.01 -27.00 -5.38
CA GLY A 348 -13.29 -27.28 -3.96
C GLY A 348 -12.62 -26.30 -2.97
N GLN A 349 -11.88 -25.34 -3.44
CA GLN A 349 -11.24 -24.29 -2.62
C GLN A 349 -11.80 -22.91 -3.01
N GLY A 350 -11.77 -21.98 -2.06
CA GLY A 350 -12.11 -20.58 -2.35
C GLY A 350 -10.98 -19.84 -3.04
N PHE A 351 -11.18 -18.55 -3.27
CA PHE A 351 -10.18 -17.66 -3.83
C PHE A 351 -9.05 -17.38 -2.83
N GLY A 352 -7.84 -17.32 -3.33
CA GLY A 352 -6.65 -16.92 -2.59
C GLY A 352 -5.70 -16.15 -3.50
N ILE A 353 -4.71 -15.49 -2.93
CA ILE A 353 -3.63 -14.84 -3.66
C ILE A 353 -2.56 -15.86 -4.00
N ALA A 354 -2.20 -15.94 -5.27
CA ALA A 354 -1.07 -16.72 -5.78
C ALA A 354 0.01 -15.81 -6.35
N LEU A 355 1.24 -16.23 -6.23
CA LEU A 355 2.43 -15.55 -6.73
C LEU A 355 3.10 -16.41 -7.80
N MET A 356 3.35 -15.81 -8.97
CA MET A 356 4.11 -16.42 -10.05
C MET A 356 5.46 -15.73 -10.19
N ASP A 357 6.50 -16.50 -10.27
CA ASP A 357 7.81 -16.05 -10.73
C ASP A 357 7.79 -15.99 -12.28
N LEU A 358 7.93 -14.80 -12.84
CA LEU A 358 7.82 -14.57 -14.29
C LEU A 358 9.02 -15.13 -15.08
N THR A 359 10.14 -15.37 -14.40
CA THR A 359 11.33 -15.95 -15.03
C THR A 359 11.20 -17.47 -15.18
N THR A 360 10.67 -18.13 -14.13
CA THR A 360 10.60 -19.61 -14.07
C THR A 360 9.22 -20.16 -14.38
N GLY A 361 8.18 -19.33 -14.37
CA GLY A 361 6.78 -19.73 -14.49
C GLY A 361 6.22 -20.49 -13.27
N LYS A 362 7.00 -20.62 -12.19
CA LYS A 362 6.55 -21.31 -10.98
C LYS A 362 5.50 -20.49 -10.25
N VAL A 363 4.42 -21.16 -9.81
CA VAL A 363 3.32 -20.56 -9.06
C VAL A 363 3.30 -21.11 -7.64
N LYS A 364 3.20 -20.21 -6.66
CA LYS A 364 3.01 -20.52 -5.23
C LYS A 364 1.73 -19.83 -4.75
N ARG A 365 0.81 -20.58 -4.13
CA ARG A 365 -0.33 -20.01 -3.44
C ARG A 365 0.14 -19.43 -2.10
N LEU A 366 -0.14 -18.14 -1.86
CA LEU A 366 0.27 -17.44 -0.63
C LEU A 366 -0.83 -17.48 0.43
N THR A 367 -2.11 -17.38 0.03
CA THR A 367 -3.22 -17.26 0.99
C THR A 367 -4.32 -18.28 0.74
N ASN A 368 -5.08 -18.62 1.78
CA ASN A 368 -6.19 -19.56 1.76
C ASN A 368 -7.47 -18.99 2.41
N GLY A 369 -7.67 -17.65 2.35
CA GLY A 369 -8.80 -16.95 2.99
C GLY A 369 -10.18 -17.26 2.39
N GLY A 370 -10.22 -17.83 1.19
CA GLY A 370 -11.41 -18.28 0.51
C GLY A 370 -12.15 -17.21 -0.30
N LYS A 371 -11.85 -15.91 -0.06
CA LYS A 371 -12.40 -14.75 -0.77
C LYS A 371 -11.34 -13.69 -1.05
N ASP A 372 -10.06 -14.03 -0.97
CA ASP A 372 -8.98 -13.08 -1.15
C ASP A 372 -8.91 -12.59 -2.60
N GLU A 373 -8.84 -11.28 -2.80
CA GLU A 373 -8.92 -10.63 -4.11
C GLU A 373 -8.08 -9.36 -4.20
N ALA A 374 -7.91 -8.84 -5.40
CA ALA A 374 -7.32 -7.54 -5.70
C ALA A 374 -5.93 -7.33 -5.06
N PRO A 375 -4.93 -8.18 -5.39
CA PRO A 375 -3.57 -8.00 -4.89
C PRO A 375 -2.92 -6.73 -5.44
N SER A 376 -2.09 -6.07 -4.63
CA SER A 376 -1.27 -4.92 -5.02
C SER A 376 0.10 -5.00 -4.34
N PHE A 377 1.18 -4.96 -5.12
CA PHE A 377 2.53 -5.00 -4.58
C PHE A 377 2.93 -3.70 -3.88
N SER A 378 3.73 -3.82 -2.82
CA SER A 378 4.53 -2.71 -2.30
C SER A 378 5.57 -2.24 -3.33
N GLY A 379 6.00 -0.98 -3.21
CA GLY A 379 6.98 -0.39 -4.13
C GLY A 379 8.34 -1.09 -4.17
N ASN A 380 8.69 -1.90 -3.14
CA ASN A 380 9.90 -2.72 -3.10
C ASN A 380 9.67 -4.20 -3.50
N SER A 381 8.49 -4.58 -3.94
CA SER A 381 8.14 -5.94 -4.37
C SER A 381 8.14 -7.01 -3.26
N HIS A 382 8.28 -6.64 -1.98
CA HIS A 382 8.42 -7.61 -0.89
C HIS A 382 7.11 -7.93 -0.17
N MET A 383 6.08 -7.08 -0.32
CA MET A 383 4.79 -7.25 0.32
C MET A 383 3.66 -7.13 -0.70
N ILE A 384 2.53 -7.74 -0.41
CA ILE A 384 1.30 -7.68 -1.20
C ILE A 384 0.15 -7.29 -0.27
N LEU A 385 -0.50 -6.16 -0.58
CA LEU A 385 -1.75 -5.73 0.02
C LEU A 385 -2.91 -6.33 -0.78
N TYR A 386 -3.94 -6.87 -0.11
CA TYR A 386 -5.08 -7.50 -0.77
C TYR A 386 -6.36 -7.35 0.06
N SER A 387 -7.52 -7.53 -0.57
CA SER A 387 -8.81 -7.59 0.11
C SER A 387 -9.10 -9.02 0.55
N ASP A 388 -9.59 -9.21 1.78
CA ASP A 388 -10.01 -10.51 2.30
C ASP A 388 -11.44 -10.92 1.85
N GLY A 389 -12.09 -10.08 1.02
CA GLY A 389 -13.45 -10.27 0.53
C GLY A 389 -14.53 -10.28 1.61
N ARG A 390 -14.18 -9.89 2.85
CA ARG A 390 -15.08 -9.78 4.01
C ARG A 390 -15.18 -8.35 4.53
N GLY A 391 -14.63 -7.41 3.77
CA GLY A 391 -14.62 -5.98 4.11
C GLY A 391 -13.36 -5.52 4.82
N GLY A 392 -12.31 -6.34 4.85
CA GLY A 392 -11.00 -6.01 5.41
C GLY A 392 -9.89 -6.06 4.36
N LEU A 393 -8.77 -5.42 4.68
CA LEU A 393 -7.54 -5.54 3.93
C LEU A 393 -6.49 -6.30 4.75
N LYS A 394 -5.62 -7.01 4.05
CA LYS A 394 -4.51 -7.72 4.63
C LYS A 394 -3.23 -7.48 3.80
N ILE A 395 -2.10 -7.66 4.45
CA ILE A 395 -0.79 -7.60 3.84
C ILE A 395 -0.10 -8.95 4.05
N ILE A 396 0.50 -9.49 3.00
CA ILE A 396 1.33 -10.70 3.08
C ILE A 396 2.68 -10.46 2.44
N SER A 397 3.74 -11.02 3.01
CA SER A 397 5.06 -11.01 2.37
C SER A 397 5.11 -11.95 1.17
N THR A 398 5.92 -11.62 0.16
CA THR A 398 6.05 -12.44 -1.06
C THR A 398 6.67 -13.82 -0.80
N ASP A 399 7.40 -13.99 0.31
CA ASP A 399 7.84 -15.30 0.79
C ASP A 399 6.74 -16.09 1.54
N GLY A 400 5.63 -15.42 1.92
CA GLY A 400 4.50 -16.01 2.65
C GLY A 400 4.73 -16.18 4.15
N ASN A 401 5.82 -15.61 4.70
CA ASN A 401 6.22 -15.80 6.10
C ASN A 401 5.57 -14.80 7.06
N VAL A 402 5.11 -13.65 6.55
CA VAL A 402 4.48 -12.59 7.35
C VAL A 402 3.09 -12.28 6.80
N GLU A 403 2.09 -12.28 7.66
CA GLU A 403 0.73 -11.82 7.34
C GLU A 403 0.27 -10.83 8.38
N GLN A 404 -0.38 -9.75 7.94
CA GLN A 404 -0.86 -8.65 8.78
C GLN A 404 -2.27 -8.26 8.38
N ARG A 405 -3.05 -7.74 9.34
CA ARG A 405 -4.30 -7.04 9.07
C ARG A 405 -4.02 -5.55 8.89
N PHE A 406 -4.62 -4.98 7.86
CA PHE A 406 -4.61 -3.55 7.62
C PHE A 406 -5.99 -2.98 7.99
N TYR A 407 -6.01 -2.03 8.90
CA TYR A 407 -7.25 -1.40 9.37
C TYR A 407 -7.46 -0.07 8.63
N GLY A 408 -8.33 -0.08 7.61
CA GLY A 408 -8.80 1.13 6.94
C GLY A 408 -9.98 1.76 7.66
N ILE A 409 -10.33 2.99 7.29
CA ILE A 409 -11.59 3.61 7.74
C ILE A 409 -12.76 3.06 6.91
N GLY A 410 -13.87 2.80 7.59
CA GLY A 410 -15.11 2.29 7.00
C GLY A 410 -15.39 0.83 7.31
N SER A 411 -16.59 0.37 6.95
CA SER A 411 -17.09 -0.96 7.30
C SER A 411 -16.85 -2.03 6.24
N ASP A 412 -16.60 -1.63 4.99
CA ASP A 412 -16.36 -2.52 3.85
C ASP A 412 -15.26 -1.89 2.98
N VAL A 413 -14.01 -2.32 3.20
CA VAL A 413 -12.83 -1.77 2.55
C VAL A 413 -12.35 -2.73 1.46
N ARG A 414 -12.20 -2.21 0.23
CA ARG A 414 -11.94 -3.03 -0.96
C ARG A 414 -11.00 -2.35 -1.95
N LYS A 415 -10.56 -3.12 -2.94
CA LYS A 415 -9.78 -2.66 -4.10
C LYS A 415 -8.56 -1.82 -3.70
N PRO A 416 -7.68 -2.38 -2.88
CA PRO A 416 -6.50 -1.65 -2.45
C PRO A 416 -5.50 -1.45 -3.59
N SER A 417 -4.74 -0.35 -3.51
CA SER A 417 -3.63 -0.07 -4.40
C SER A 417 -2.49 0.52 -3.57
N TRP A 418 -1.34 -0.12 -3.62
CA TRP A 418 -0.13 0.37 -2.95
C TRP A 418 0.62 1.33 -3.87
N SER A 419 1.09 2.46 -3.34
CA SER A 419 1.86 3.42 -4.14
C SER A 419 3.26 2.87 -4.46
N PRO A 420 3.90 3.35 -5.53
CA PRO A 420 5.33 3.16 -5.69
C PRO A 420 6.09 3.80 -4.51
N ASN A 421 7.38 3.47 -4.36
CA ASN A 421 8.23 4.14 -3.38
C ASN A 421 8.33 5.63 -3.73
N LEU A 422 7.88 6.48 -2.82
CA LEU A 422 7.91 7.93 -2.97
C LEU A 422 9.34 8.41 -2.66
N ARG A 423 10.06 8.88 -3.67
CA ARG A 423 11.42 9.42 -3.54
C ARG A 423 11.41 10.89 -3.17
#